data_01cfc95d92c9dff2d036bcf7f1ea13c7
#
_entry.id   01cfc95d92c9dff2d036bcf7f1ea13c7
#
_cell.length_a   1.000
_cell.length_b   1.000
_cell.length_c   1.000
_cell.angle_alpha   90.00
_cell.angle_beta   90.00
_cell.angle_gamma   90.00
#
_symmetry.space_group_name_H-M   'P 1'
#
loop_
_entity.id
_entity.type
_entity.pdbx_description
1 polymer ?
#
loop_
_entity_poly.entity_id
_entity_poly.type
_entity_poly.pdbx_seq_one_letter_code
_entity_poly.pdbx_strand_id
1 'polypeptide(L)'
;MKYYFLIVLIALFTFSCSTENKEIKPTVESVRQNLPPIPKSITLFGEKVSLEDEDIRERLDREIMANAYFHSQTILNMKRAARYFPVIEPILKEQNLPNDFKYLPIIESNLANVTSPAGAKGYWQFMPETGREYKLIIDDEVDERYNMSKATLAACNYLKNAKDSVGTWMLATAAYNRGIGGIKSDMKWQEATHYFDMDMNGETSRYLLRFIAIKLIMENPEKYGFDMKKIELYKPFQTESVSVAAPIENLALWAKERGINYKILVKYKLYLHLYN
;
A
#
# COMPACT_ATOMS: atom_id res chain seq x y z
N MET A 1 -93.03 -34.59 14.02
CA MET A 1 -91.59 -34.35 13.65
C MET A 1 -91.34 -32.88 13.84
N LYS A 2 -90.54 -32.55 14.86
CA LYS A 2 -90.18 -31.18 15.16
C LYS A 2 -88.75 -30.96 14.68
N TYR A 3 -88.60 -30.06 13.71
CA TYR A 3 -87.29 -29.65 13.25
C TYR A 3 -86.81 -28.48 14.13
N TYR A 4 -85.65 -28.69 14.86
CA TYR A 4 -84.95 -27.63 15.56
C TYR A 4 -83.99 -26.99 14.59
N PHE A 5 -84.19 -25.68 14.28
CA PHE A 5 -83.23 -24.87 13.55
C PHE A 5 -82.13 -24.39 14.52
N LEU A 6 -80.96 -24.87 14.34
CA LEU A 6 -79.79 -24.37 15.13
C LEU A 6 -79.22 -23.15 14.37
N ILE A 7 -79.44 -21.96 14.92
CA ILE A 7 -78.76 -20.73 14.40
C ILE A 7 -77.39 -20.63 15.02
N VAL A 8 -76.32 -20.87 14.21
CA VAL A 8 -74.94 -20.64 14.61
C VAL A 8 -74.62 -19.19 14.33
N LEU A 9 -74.44 -18.41 15.39
CA LEU A 9 -73.98 -17.03 15.31
C LEU A 9 -72.46 -16.99 15.14
N ILE A 10 -71.96 -16.75 13.91
CA ILE A 10 -70.54 -16.55 13.67
C ILE A 10 -70.20 -15.09 13.98
N ALA A 11 -69.57 -14.85 15.12
CA ALA A 11 -68.96 -13.55 15.44
C ALA A 11 -67.71 -13.33 14.62
N LEU A 12 -67.74 -12.53 13.58
CA LEU A 12 -66.62 -12.05 12.82
C LEU A 12 -65.84 -11.02 13.70
N PHE A 13 -64.80 -11.46 14.35
CA PHE A 13 -63.81 -10.55 14.93
C PHE A 13 -62.98 -9.96 13.79
N THR A 14 -63.28 -8.74 13.36
CA THR A 14 -62.41 -7.94 12.53
C THR A 14 -61.27 -7.42 13.37
N PHE A 15 -60.15 -8.12 13.33
CA PHE A 15 -58.89 -7.54 13.86
C PHE A 15 -58.47 -6.43 12.87
N SER A 16 -58.80 -5.18 13.21
CA SER A 16 -58.24 -4.01 12.54
C SER A 16 -56.78 -3.89 12.96
N CYS A 17 -55.89 -4.49 12.22
CA CYS A 17 -54.46 -4.25 12.34
C CYS A 17 -54.18 -2.88 11.71
N SER A 18 -54.17 -1.82 12.53
CA SER A 18 -53.65 -0.53 12.09
C SER A 18 -52.15 -0.66 12.00
N THR A 19 -51.67 -1.11 10.83
CA THR A 19 -50.29 -0.89 10.43
C THR A 19 -50.13 0.61 10.26
N GLU A 20 -49.57 1.31 11.28
CA GLU A 20 -48.89 2.57 11.04
C GLU A 20 -47.81 2.29 10.00
N ASN A 21 -48.14 2.49 8.74
CA ASN A 21 -47.11 2.68 7.72
C ASN A 21 -46.39 3.98 8.08
N LYS A 22 -45.38 3.88 8.96
CA LYS A 22 -44.30 4.83 8.93
C LYS A 22 -43.67 4.70 7.56
N GLU A 23 -44.13 5.52 6.60
CA GLU A 23 -43.36 5.85 5.43
C GLU A 23 -41.99 6.31 6.00
N ILE A 24 -41.06 5.38 5.99
CA ILE A 24 -39.65 5.73 6.03
C ILE A 24 -39.43 6.41 4.68
N LYS A 25 -39.76 7.71 4.63
CA LYS A 25 -39.21 8.54 3.55
C LYS A 25 -37.71 8.37 3.73
N PRO A 26 -37.01 7.76 2.76
CA PRO A 26 -35.57 7.88 2.77
C PRO A 26 -35.35 9.39 2.74
N THR A 27 -34.93 9.97 3.84
CA THR A 27 -34.22 11.22 3.82
C THR A 27 -33.08 10.93 2.87
N VAL A 28 -33.25 11.30 1.62
CA VAL A 28 -32.15 11.59 0.72
C VAL A 28 -31.54 12.83 1.36
N GLU A 29 -30.90 12.62 2.50
CA GLU A 29 -29.77 13.41 2.92
C GLU A 29 -28.88 13.33 1.68
N SER A 30 -28.94 14.41 0.89
CA SER A 30 -28.11 14.52 -0.29
C SER A 30 -26.73 14.04 0.18
N VAL A 31 -26.28 12.88 -0.32
CA VAL A 31 -24.93 12.44 -0.17
C VAL A 31 -24.13 13.50 -0.89
N ARG A 32 -23.86 14.62 -0.19
CA ARG A 32 -22.86 15.56 -0.61
C ARG A 32 -21.61 14.71 -0.65
N GLN A 33 -21.25 14.29 -1.84
CA GLN A 33 -19.96 13.69 -2.06
C GLN A 33 -18.95 14.73 -1.60
N ASN A 34 -18.43 14.56 -0.39
CA ASN A 34 -17.29 15.34 0.07
C ASN A 34 -16.14 14.91 -0.81
N LEU A 35 -15.95 15.63 -1.90
CA LEU A 35 -14.84 15.37 -2.80
C LEU A 35 -13.52 15.52 -2.03
N PRO A 36 -12.59 14.59 -2.19
CA PRO A 36 -11.30 14.67 -1.55
C PRO A 36 -10.59 15.98 -1.90
N PRO A 37 -10.02 16.71 -0.92
CA PRO A 37 -9.39 18.00 -1.19
C PRO A 37 -8.05 17.85 -1.89
N ILE A 38 -7.77 18.75 -2.84
CA ILE A 38 -6.45 18.88 -3.46
C ILE A 38 -5.80 20.15 -2.91
N PRO A 39 -4.69 20.06 -2.16
CA PRO A 39 -4.00 21.25 -1.66
C PRO A 39 -3.34 22.04 -2.80
N LYS A 40 -3.02 23.31 -2.55
CA LYS A 40 -2.29 24.13 -3.51
C LYS A 40 -0.82 23.76 -3.64
N SER A 41 -0.24 23.20 -2.60
CA SER A 41 1.14 22.74 -2.58
C SER A 41 1.33 21.62 -1.56
N ILE A 42 2.42 20.88 -1.72
CA ILE A 42 2.85 19.84 -0.80
C ILE A 42 4.34 19.97 -0.53
N THR A 43 4.80 19.56 0.65
CA THR A 43 6.21 19.29 0.88
C THR A 43 6.50 17.85 0.46
N LEU A 44 7.37 17.66 -0.51
CA LEU A 44 7.74 16.37 -1.06
C LEU A 44 9.27 16.24 -1.05
N PHE A 45 9.79 15.21 -0.39
CA PHE A 45 11.24 14.98 -0.22
C PHE A 45 12.00 16.18 0.38
N GLY A 46 11.32 17.01 1.20
CA GLY A 46 11.88 18.22 1.79
C GLY A 46 11.70 19.48 0.94
N GLU A 47 11.21 19.38 -0.28
CA GLU A 47 11.00 20.51 -1.19
C GLU A 47 9.51 20.88 -1.29
N LYS A 48 9.21 22.19 -1.44
CA LYS A 48 7.84 22.65 -1.68
C LYS A 48 7.52 22.50 -3.16
N VAL A 49 6.49 21.70 -3.46
CA VAL A 49 5.99 21.46 -4.82
C VAL A 49 4.64 22.15 -4.98
N SER A 50 4.49 23.00 -5.99
CA SER A 50 3.20 23.59 -6.38
C SER A 50 2.34 22.53 -7.04
N LEU A 51 1.03 22.53 -6.71
CA LEU A 51 0.02 21.68 -7.32
C LEU A 51 -1.10 22.54 -7.96
N GLU A 52 -0.77 23.76 -8.35
CA GLU A 52 -1.75 24.73 -8.91
C GLU A 52 -1.84 24.66 -10.44
N ASP A 53 -0.86 24.04 -11.11
CA ASP A 53 -0.93 23.76 -12.54
C ASP A 53 -2.16 22.88 -12.86
N GLU A 54 -2.89 23.21 -13.92
CA GLU A 54 -4.17 22.60 -14.25
C GLU A 54 -4.02 21.12 -14.63
N ASP A 55 -3.01 20.77 -15.45
CA ASP A 55 -2.72 19.38 -15.84
C ASP A 55 -2.32 18.54 -14.62
N ILE A 56 -1.43 19.10 -13.78
CA ILE A 56 -1.00 18.41 -12.55
C ILE A 56 -2.21 18.17 -11.64
N ARG A 57 -3.09 19.16 -11.47
CA ARG A 57 -4.28 19.03 -10.61
C ARG A 57 -5.25 17.99 -11.11
N GLU A 58 -5.59 17.99 -12.41
CA GLU A 58 -6.52 17.02 -12.99
C GLU A 58 -6.00 15.59 -12.84
N ARG A 59 -4.73 15.38 -13.15
CA ARG A 59 -4.09 14.08 -13.03
C ARG A 59 -3.94 13.62 -11.57
N LEU A 60 -3.63 14.53 -10.65
CA LEU A 60 -3.56 14.24 -9.21
C LEU A 60 -4.95 13.94 -8.64
N ASP A 61 -5.98 14.68 -9.04
CA ASP A 61 -7.37 14.44 -8.64
C ASP A 61 -7.78 13.00 -8.93
N ARG A 62 -7.49 12.53 -10.13
CA ARG A 62 -7.72 11.13 -10.50
C ARG A 62 -7.05 10.14 -9.57
N GLU A 63 -5.78 10.36 -9.19
CA GLU A 63 -5.06 9.45 -8.30
C GLU A 63 -5.60 9.53 -6.85
N ILE A 64 -5.98 10.72 -6.38
CA ILE A 64 -6.62 10.91 -5.09
C ILE A 64 -7.98 10.20 -5.07
N MET A 65 -8.83 10.42 -6.06
CA MET A 65 -10.14 9.77 -6.18
C MET A 65 -10.01 8.24 -6.21
N ALA A 66 -9.10 7.72 -7.04
CA ALA A 66 -8.85 6.28 -7.14
C ALA A 66 -8.47 5.66 -5.79
N ASN A 67 -7.65 6.33 -4.99
CA ASN A 67 -7.21 5.80 -3.69
C ASN A 67 -8.21 6.12 -2.56
N ALA A 68 -8.85 7.30 -2.55
CA ALA A 68 -9.80 7.67 -1.51
C ALA A 68 -11.08 6.83 -1.57
N TYR A 69 -11.59 6.50 -2.77
CA TYR A 69 -12.81 5.70 -2.93
C TYR A 69 -12.56 4.19 -3.01
N PHE A 70 -11.33 3.74 -3.19
CA PHE A 70 -10.98 2.33 -3.04
C PHE A 70 -10.71 2.00 -1.56
N HIS A 71 -11.73 2.21 -0.73
CA HIS A 71 -11.65 2.16 0.74
C HIS A 71 -10.97 0.90 1.28
N SER A 72 -11.33 -0.28 0.76
CA SER A 72 -10.79 -1.54 1.27
C SER A 72 -9.27 -1.63 1.14
N GLN A 73 -8.74 -1.25 -0.02
CA GLN A 73 -7.29 -1.29 -0.25
C GLN A 73 -6.56 -0.22 0.56
N THR A 74 -7.11 0.99 0.62
CA THR A 74 -6.50 2.09 1.38
C THR A 74 -6.50 1.82 2.88
N ILE A 75 -7.58 1.26 3.43
CA ILE A 75 -7.61 0.79 4.83
C ILE A 75 -6.57 -0.31 5.06
N LEU A 76 -6.44 -1.29 4.16
CA LEU A 76 -5.41 -2.32 4.27
C LEU A 76 -4.00 -1.73 4.22
N ASN A 77 -3.76 -0.70 3.40
CA ASN A 77 -2.48 0.01 3.36
C ASN A 77 -2.19 0.70 4.70
N MET A 78 -3.16 1.38 5.31
CA MET A 78 -3.03 1.98 6.64
C MET A 78 -2.71 0.95 7.72
N LYS A 79 -3.43 -0.19 7.72
CA LYS A 79 -3.19 -1.29 8.67
C LYS A 79 -1.78 -1.88 8.51
N ARG A 80 -1.32 -2.07 7.28
CA ARG A 80 0.02 -2.59 6.98
C ARG A 80 1.11 -1.56 7.27
N ALA A 81 0.88 -0.29 6.98
CA ALA A 81 1.79 0.79 7.30
C ALA A 81 2.11 0.84 8.81
N ALA A 82 1.11 0.70 9.67
CA ALA A 82 1.31 0.64 11.12
C ALA A 82 2.25 -0.51 11.54
N ARG A 83 2.29 -1.61 10.78
CA ARG A 83 3.19 -2.74 11.04
C ARG A 83 4.60 -2.51 10.50
N TYR A 84 4.72 -1.96 9.30
CA TYR A 84 5.98 -1.97 8.55
C TYR A 84 6.74 -0.64 8.58
N PHE A 85 6.08 0.50 8.78
CA PHE A 85 6.77 1.79 8.91
C PHE A 85 7.77 1.83 10.06
N PRO A 86 7.50 1.22 11.24
CA PRO A 86 8.49 1.14 12.31
C PRO A 86 9.79 0.39 11.92
N VAL A 87 9.76 -0.41 10.85
CA VAL A 87 10.97 -1.07 10.30
C VAL A 87 11.60 -0.22 9.22
N ILE A 88 10.81 0.43 8.36
CA ILE A 88 11.29 1.20 7.20
C ILE A 88 11.90 2.54 7.63
N GLU A 89 11.22 3.30 8.48
CA GLU A 89 11.61 4.68 8.85
C GLU A 89 13.00 4.78 9.50
N PRO A 90 13.38 3.90 10.43
CA PRO A 90 14.74 3.93 10.99
C PRO A 90 15.82 3.72 9.93
N ILE A 91 15.59 2.82 8.96
CA ILE A 91 16.53 2.53 7.88
C ILE A 91 16.65 3.73 6.94
N LEU A 92 15.53 4.36 6.55
CA LEU A 92 15.55 5.58 5.74
C LEU A 92 16.35 6.69 6.44
N LYS A 93 16.12 6.88 7.73
CA LYS A 93 16.84 7.87 8.54
C LYS A 93 18.35 7.57 8.62
N GLU A 94 18.73 6.35 8.92
CA GLU A 94 20.12 5.91 8.97
C GLU A 94 20.84 6.10 7.63
N GLN A 95 20.11 5.84 6.55
CA GLN A 95 20.60 6.00 5.19
C GLN A 95 20.51 7.44 4.66
N ASN A 96 20.06 8.42 5.46
CA ASN A 96 19.88 9.83 5.09
C ASN A 96 18.95 10.03 3.87
N LEU A 97 17.90 9.23 3.75
CA LEU A 97 16.86 9.43 2.75
C LEU A 97 15.66 10.21 3.32
N PRO A 98 14.95 10.96 2.47
CA PRO A 98 13.66 11.54 2.85
C PRO A 98 12.68 10.47 3.37
N ASN A 99 12.03 10.77 4.51
CA ASN A 99 11.09 9.84 5.14
C ASN A 99 9.87 9.53 4.25
N ASP A 100 9.61 10.37 3.26
CA ASP A 100 8.53 10.17 2.29
C ASP A 100 8.66 8.84 1.53
N PHE A 101 9.88 8.33 1.33
CA PHE A 101 10.08 7.05 0.65
C PHE A 101 9.44 5.85 1.34
N LYS A 102 8.97 5.97 2.58
CA LYS A 102 8.15 4.95 3.23
C LYS A 102 6.84 4.65 2.49
N TYR A 103 6.35 5.58 1.67
CA TYR A 103 5.15 5.38 0.87
C TYR A 103 5.40 4.60 -0.43
N LEU A 104 6.65 4.48 -0.87
CA LEU A 104 6.99 3.80 -2.12
C LEU A 104 6.54 2.31 -2.12
N PRO A 105 6.79 1.49 -1.09
CA PRO A 105 6.33 0.11 -1.06
C PRO A 105 4.80 -0.03 -0.98
N ILE A 106 4.05 1.04 -0.64
CA ILE A 106 2.60 1.03 -0.79
C ILE A 106 2.24 1.02 -2.27
N ILE A 107 2.92 1.84 -3.09
CA ILE A 107 2.66 1.96 -4.54
C ILE A 107 3.06 0.68 -5.25
N GLU A 108 4.18 0.08 -4.86
CA GLU A 108 4.74 -1.11 -5.48
C GLU A 108 3.93 -2.39 -5.20
N SER A 109 3.54 -2.57 -3.95
CA SER A 109 2.99 -3.85 -3.50
C SER A 109 1.81 -3.73 -2.53
N ASN A 110 1.33 -2.52 -2.24
CA ASN A 110 0.41 -2.27 -1.12
C ASN A 110 0.98 -2.80 0.23
N LEU A 111 2.29 -2.72 0.43
CA LEU A 111 2.97 -3.34 1.59
C LEU A 111 2.62 -4.83 1.77
N ALA A 112 2.43 -5.54 0.68
CA ALA A 112 2.20 -6.98 0.65
C ALA A 112 3.41 -7.72 0.06
N ASN A 113 3.63 -8.92 0.55
CA ASN A 113 4.72 -9.76 0.07
C ASN A 113 4.26 -10.56 -1.15
N VAL A 114 4.28 -9.93 -2.32
CA VAL A 114 3.69 -10.43 -3.57
C VAL A 114 4.73 -10.59 -4.67
N THR A 115 4.34 -11.35 -5.70
CA THR A 115 5.09 -11.48 -6.96
C THR A 115 4.26 -10.86 -8.08
N SER A 116 4.86 -9.97 -8.86
CA SER A 116 4.23 -9.38 -10.05
C SER A 116 4.25 -10.36 -11.24
N PRO A 117 3.41 -10.18 -12.25
CA PRO A 117 3.47 -10.98 -13.49
C PRO A 117 4.82 -10.91 -14.19
N ALA A 118 5.56 -9.81 -14.07
CA ALA A 118 6.89 -9.62 -14.63
C ALA A 118 8.02 -10.26 -13.79
N GLY A 119 7.71 -10.84 -12.60
CA GLY A 119 8.69 -11.49 -11.75
C GLY A 119 9.34 -10.59 -10.70
N ALA A 120 8.89 -9.33 -10.56
CA ALA A 120 9.28 -8.51 -9.43
C ALA A 120 8.67 -9.07 -8.13
N LYS A 121 9.41 -9.04 -7.03
CA LYS A 121 8.99 -9.68 -5.77
C LYS A 121 9.18 -8.79 -4.54
N GLY A 122 8.37 -9.11 -3.53
CA GLY A 122 8.46 -8.54 -2.19
C GLY A 122 7.81 -7.17 -2.07
N TYR A 123 8.06 -6.51 -0.97
CA TYR A 123 7.44 -5.22 -0.62
C TYR A 123 7.88 -4.08 -1.54
N TRP A 124 9.14 -4.12 -1.99
CA TRP A 124 9.79 -3.12 -2.83
C TRP A 124 9.82 -3.50 -4.31
N GLN A 125 9.24 -4.63 -4.69
CA GLN A 125 9.10 -5.10 -6.08
C GLN A 125 10.40 -5.10 -6.88
N PHE A 126 11.50 -5.56 -6.28
CA PHE A 126 12.74 -5.73 -7.02
C PHE A 126 12.66 -6.85 -8.07
N MET A 127 13.16 -6.56 -9.28
CA MET A 127 13.52 -7.59 -10.24
C MET A 127 14.76 -8.37 -9.74
N PRO A 128 14.93 -9.65 -10.11
CA PRO A 128 16.04 -10.45 -9.59
C PRO A 128 17.42 -9.82 -9.84
N GLU A 129 17.66 -9.33 -11.05
CA GLU A 129 18.93 -8.73 -11.46
C GLU A 129 19.22 -7.46 -10.64
N THR A 130 18.24 -6.57 -10.58
CA THR A 130 18.36 -5.33 -9.79
C THR A 130 18.54 -5.64 -8.30
N GLY A 131 17.82 -6.63 -7.76
CA GLY A 131 18.01 -7.04 -6.37
C GLY A 131 19.45 -7.48 -6.06
N ARG A 132 20.03 -8.31 -6.94
CA ARG A 132 21.44 -8.77 -6.81
C ARG A 132 22.44 -7.62 -6.96
N GLU A 133 22.20 -6.70 -7.90
CA GLU A 133 23.01 -5.48 -8.06
C GLU A 133 23.09 -4.67 -6.75
N TYR A 134 21.97 -4.57 -6.04
CA TYR A 134 21.89 -3.89 -4.74
C TYR A 134 22.06 -4.82 -3.54
N LYS A 135 22.80 -5.95 -3.73
CA LYS A 135 23.31 -6.84 -2.69
C LYS A 135 22.25 -7.68 -1.96
N LEU A 136 21.08 -7.91 -2.56
CA LEU A 136 20.15 -8.92 -2.07
C LEU A 136 20.60 -10.33 -2.50
N ILE A 137 20.58 -11.26 -1.58
CA ILE A 137 20.76 -12.68 -1.88
C ILE A 137 19.46 -13.19 -2.52
N ILE A 138 19.59 -13.72 -3.74
CA ILE A 138 18.45 -14.24 -4.51
C ILE A 138 18.94 -15.51 -5.20
N ASP A 139 18.64 -16.64 -4.60
CA ASP A 139 18.94 -17.98 -5.08
C ASP A 139 17.76 -18.93 -4.82
N ASP A 140 17.97 -20.23 -5.01
CA ASP A 140 16.91 -21.24 -4.85
C ASP A 140 16.50 -21.42 -3.38
N GLU A 141 17.37 -21.10 -2.42
CA GLU A 141 17.16 -21.27 -0.98
C GLU A 141 16.66 -20.00 -0.31
N VAL A 142 17.16 -18.82 -0.76
CA VAL A 142 16.93 -17.53 -0.12
C VAL A 142 16.52 -16.49 -1.15
N ASP A 143 15.46 -15.76 -0.86
CA ASP A 143 15.05 -14.60 -1.66
C ASP A 143 14.83 -13.38 -0.74
N GLU A 144 15.89 -12.57 -0.58
CA GLU A 144 15.88 -11.43 0.33
C GLU A 144 15.01 -10.25 -0.13
N ARG A 145 14.45 -10.32 -1.33
CA ARG A 145 13.41 -9.36 -1.77
C ARG A 145 12.18 -9.40 -0.88
N TYR A 146 11.94 -10.53 -0.24
CA TYR A 146 10.86 -10.70 0.74
C TYR A 146 11.22 -10.21 2.15
N ASN A 147 12.47 -9.88 2.42
CA ASN A 147 12.94 -9.36 3.69
C ASN A 147 12.76 -7.85 3.74
N MET A 148 11.85 -7.35 4.60
CA MET A 148 11.55 -5.92 4.68
C MET A 148 12.79 -5.07 4.92
N SER A 149 13.64 -5.43 5.90
CA SER A 149 14.79 -4.62 6.27
C SER A 149 15.85 -4.60 5.17
N LYS A 150 16.21 -5.77 4.63
CA LYS A 150 17.23 -5.88 3.57
C LYS A 150 16.77 -5.24 2.27
N ALA A 151 15.52 -5.48 1.88
CA ALA A 151 14.92 -4.86 0.69
C ALA A 151 14.80 -3.33 0.84
N THR A 152 14.52 -2.82 2.05
CA THR A 152 14.53 -1.37 2.32
C THR A 152 15.93 -0.80 2.16
N LEU A 153 16.97 -1.46 2.69
CA LEU A 153 18.36 -1.01 2.51
C LEU A 153 18.77 -1.01 1.03
N ALA A 154 18.40 -2.06 0.28
CA ALA A 154 18.65 -2.13 -1.17
C ALA A 154 17.92 -0.99 -1.90
N ALA A 155 16.66 -0.69 -1.54
CA ALA A 155 15.90 0.41 -2.11
C ALA A 155 16.53 1.78 -1.80
N CYS A 156 17.06 1.97 -0.60
CA CYS A 156 17.80 3.18 -0.25
C CYS A 156 19.02 3.37 -1.16
N ASN A 157 19.79 2.32 -1.38
CA ASN A 157 20.97 2.38 -2.25
C ASN A 157 20.59 2.64 -3.72
N TYR A 158 19.53 2.00 -4.22
CA TYR A 158 18.99 2.28 -5.54
C TYR A 158 18.58 3.75 -5.70
N LEU A 159 17.80 4.27 -4.74
CA LEU A 159 17.30 5.65 -4.79
C LEU A 159 18.42 6.69 -4.72
N LYS A 160 19.48 6.45 -3.94
CA LYS A 160 20.68 7.31 -3.92
C LYS A 160 21.35 7.33 -5.30
N ASN A 161 21.64 6.16 -5.85
CA ASN A 161 22.23 6.03 -7.18
C ASN A 161 21.35 6.68 -8.27
N ALA A 162 20.04 6.49 -8.17
CA ALA A 162 19.10 7.13 -9.08
C ALA A 162 19.17 8.66 -8.96
N LYS A 163 19.11 9.21 -7.72
CA LYS A 163 19.21 10.65 -7.49
C LYS A 163 20.51 11.24 -8.03
N ASP A 164 21.63 10.58 -7.78
CA ASP A 164 22.94 11.01 -8.27
C ASP A 164 23.00 11.00 -9.81
N SER A 165 22.26 10.07 -10.44
CA SER A 165 22.20 9.92 -11.88
C SER A 165 21.26 10.91 -12.59
N VAL A 166 20.11 11.28 -11.95
CA VAL A 166 19.04 12.10 -12.58
C VAL A 166 18.80 13.44 -11.86
N GLY A 167 19.51 13.74 -10.79
CA GLY A 167 19.60 15.05 -10.15
C GLY A 167 18.59 15.31 -9.03
N THR A 168 17.37 14.82 -9.08
CA THR A 168 16.32 15.11 -8.08
C THR A 168 15.65 13.87 -7.52
N TRP A 169 15.06 13.97 -6.31
CA TRP A 169 14.31 12.85 -5.73
C TRP A 169 13.03 12.54 -6.50
N MET A 170 12.40 13.53 -7.12
CA MET A 170 11.21 13.30 -7.97
C MET A 170 11.55 12.46 -9.20
N LEU A 171 12.65 12.77 -9.88
CA LEU A 171 13.14 11.97 -11.01
C LEU A 171 13.68 10.61 -10.56
N ALA A 172 14.31 10.51 -9.37
CA ALA A 172 14.70 9.23 -8.79
C ALA A 172 13.49 8.34 -8.47
N THR A 173 12.38 8.93 -8.03
CA THR A 173 11.10 8.22 -7.84
C THR A 173 10.57 7.69 -9.17
N ALA A 174 10.62 8.50 -10.24
CA ALA A 174 10.25 8.05 -11.59
C ALA A 174 11.19 6.93 -12.10
N ALA A 175 12.49 7.06 -11.81
CA ALA A 175 13.50 6.06 -12.20
C ALA A 175 13.29 4.70 -11.48
N TYR A 176 12.66 4.70 -10.31
CA TYR A 176 12.31 3.45 -9.63
C TYR A 176 11.33 2.60 -10.46
N ASN A 177 10.39 3.23 -11.14
CA ASN A 177 9.44 2.58 -12.04
C ASN A 177 10.03 2.31 -13.45
N ARG A 178 10.69 3.31 -14.07
CA ARG A 178 11.11 3.25 -15.47
C ARG A 178 12.57 2.80 -15.67
N GLY A 179 13.33 2.68 -14.58
CA GLY A 179 14.77 2.49 -14.63
C GLY A 179 15.53 3.81 -14.84
N ILE A 180 16.74 3.89 -14.28
CA ILE A 180 17.62 5.08 -14.37
C ILE A 180 17.93 5.42 -15.84
N GLY A 181 18.24 4.39 -16.64
CA GLY A 181 18.57 4.58 -18.08
C GLY A 181 17.40 5.16 -18.86
N GLY A 182 16.17 4.72 -18.58
CA GLY A 182 14.96 5.23 -19.21
C GLY A 182 14.74 6.71 -18.93
N ILE A 183 14.82 7.12 -17.66
CA ILE A 183 14.66 8.54 -17.30
C ILE A 183 15.78 9.40 -17.90
N LYS A 184 17.05 8.96 -17.86
CA LYS A 184 18.15 9.71 -18.50
C LYS A 184 17.95 9.89 -19.99
N SER A 185 17.42 8.86 -20.66
CA SER A 185 17.11 8.94 -22.10
C SER A 185 16.00 9.97 -22.36
N ASP A 186 14.93 9.91 -21.57
CA ASP A 186 13.81 10.85 -21.71
C ASP A 186 14.25 12.30 -21.42
N MET A 187 15.03 12.53 -20.34
CA MET A 187 15.61 13.85 -20.02
C MET A 187 16.45 14.40 -21.17
N LYS A 188 17.31 13.56 -21.77
CA LYS A 188 18.18 13.96 -22.87
C LYS A 188 17.38 14.28 -24.13
N TRP A 189 16.38 13.45 -24.45
CA TRP A 189 15.62 13.60 -25.69
C TRP A 189 14.68 14.81 -25.65
N GLN A 190 14.13 15.12 -24.43
CA GLN A 190 13.17 16.20 -24.24
C GLN A 190 13.83 17.49 -23.74
N GLU A 191 15.15 17.49 -23.49
CA GLU A 191 15.90 18.59 -22.87
C GLU A 191 15.27 19.08 -21.55
N ALA A 192 14.62 18.16 -20.80
CA ALA A 192 13.88 18.44 -19.58
C ALA A 192 14.66 17.98 -18.34
N THR A 193 14.58 18.76 -17.27
CA THR A 193 15.26 18.50 -15.99
C THR A 193 14.29 18.36 -14.81
N HIS A 194 13.00 18.63 -15.04
CA HIS A 194 11.96 18.51 -14.03
C HIS A 194 10.94 17.45 -14.41
N TYR A 195 10.47 16.69 -13.42
CA TYR A 195 9.52 15.61 -13.65
C TYR A 195 8.24 16.04 -14.37
N PHE A 196 7.68 17.20 -13.99
CA PHE A 196 6.42 17.69 -14.55
C PHE A 196 6.55 18.28 -15.95
N ASP A 197 7.77 18.55 -16.42
CA ASP A 197 8.05 19.04 -17.77
C ASP A 197 8.27 17.90 -18.78
N MET A 198 8.23 16.65 -18.30
CA MET A 198 8.53 15.46 -19.13
C MET A 198 7.26 14.76 -19.58
N ASP A 199 7.20 14.45 -20.88
CA ASP A 199 6.25 13.49 -21.42
C ASP A 199 6.81 12.07 -21.25
N MET A 200 6.14 11.27 -20.44
CA MET A 200 6.53 9.90 -20.10
C MET A 200 5.39 8.95 -20.42
N ASN A 201 5.70 7.65 -20.55
CA ASN A 201 4.64 6.65 -20.71
C ASN A 201 3.59 6.73 -19.59
N GLY A 202 2.36 6.28 -19.89
CA GLY A 202 1.21 6.47 -19.01
C GLY A 202 1.36 5.89 -17.60
N GLU A 203 2.25 4.94 -17.36
CA GLU A 203 2.54 4.41 -16.03
C GLU A 203 3.48 5.35 -15.27
N THR A 204 4.62 5.67 -15.84
CA THR A 204 5.63 6.53 -15.20
C THR A 204 5.12 7.95 -14.97
N SER A 205 4.35 8.50 -15.92
CA SER A 205 3.74 9.84 -15.79
C SER A 205 2.70 9.94 -14.65
N ARG A 206 2.13 8.82 -14.22
CA ARG A 206 1.21 8.73 -13.08
C ARG A 206 1.91 8.36 -11.77
N TYR A 207 3.12 7.84 -11.85
CA TYR A 207 3.78 7.20 -10.72
C TYR A 207 4.03 8.17 -9.55
N LEU A 208 4.62 9.35 -9.83
CA LEU A 208 4.84 10.38 -8.82
C LEU A 208 3.52 10.97 -8.29
N LEU A 209 2.51 11.14 -9.16
CA LEU A 209 1.20 11.64 -8.75
C LEU A 209 0.48 10.64 -7.83
N ARG A 210 0.61 9.35 -8.10
CA ARG A 210 0.14 8.28 -7.21
C ARG A 210 0.89 8.33 -5.87
N PHE A 211 2.20 8.58 -5.91
CA PHE A 211 3.00 8.77 -4.70
C PHE A 211 2.48 9.94 -3.86
N ILE A 212 2.23 11.09 -4.49
CA ILE A 212 1.67 12.29 -3.84
C ILE A 212 0.28 11.99 -3.27
N ALA A 213 -0.59 11.33 -4.02
CA ALA A 213 -1.94 10.96 -3.54
C ALA A 213 -1.88 10.07 -2.31
N ILE A 214 -1.06 9.01 -2.32
CA ILE A 214 -0.86 8.13 -1.17
C ILE A 214 -0.31 8.91 0.04
N LYS A 215 0.71 9.76 -0.15
CA LYS A 215 1.25 10.59 0.92
C LYS A 215 0.17 11.49 1.54
N LEU A 216 -0.60 12.20 0.73
CA LEU A 216 -1.68 13.09 1.19
C LEU A 216 -2.71 12.35 2.03
N ILE A 217 -3.17 11.19 1.55
CA ILE A 217 -4.16 10.35 2.23
C ILE A 217 -3.61 9.77 3.54
N MET A 218 -2.39 9.24 3.52
CA MET A 218 -1.77 8.61 4.68
C MET A 218 -1.42 9.61 5.78
N GLU A 219 -1.07 10.84 5.45
CA GLU A 219 -0.76 11.90 6.41
C GLU A 219 -2.00 12.60 6.97
N ASN A 220 -3.11 12.59 6.23
CA ASN A 220 -4.34 13.29 6.63
C ASN A 220 -5.59 12.42 6.39
N PRO A 221 -5.66 11.19 6.91
CA PRO A 221 -6.69 10.22 6.54
C PRO A 221 -8.11 10.74 6.72
N GLU A 222 -8.37 11.50 7.77
CA GLU A 222 -9.70 12.05 8.05
C GLU A 222 -10.19 13.01 6.95
N LYS A 223 -9.29 13.79 6.34
CA LYS A 223 -9.64 14.68 5.22
C LYS A 223 -10.08 13.92 3.97
N TYR A 224 -9.66 12.66 3.87
CA TYR A 224 -9.93 11.78 2.74
C TYR A 224 -10.97 10.69 3.07
N GLY A 225 -11.72 10.85 4.18
CA GLY A 225 -12.84 9.99 4.53
C GLY A 225 -12.50 8.75 5.35
N PHE A 226 -11.30 8.68 5.94
CA PHE A 226 -10.87 7.55 6.77
C PHE A 226 -10.84 7.92 8.25
N ASP A 227 -11.76 7.37 9.04
CA ASP A 227 -11.76 7.52 10.49
C ASP A 227 -10.80 6.52 11.14
N MET A 228 -9.60 6.99 11.49
CA MET A 228 -8.56 6.16 12.09
C MET A 228 -8.95 5.53 13.42
N LYS A 229 -9.91 6.11 14.14
CA LYS A 229 -10.41 5.55 15.43
C LYS A 229 -11.20 4.26 15.22
N LYS A 230 -11.77 4.06 14.03
CA LYS A 230 -12.52 2.85 13.66
C LYS A 230 -11.67 1.78 12.98
N ILE A 231 -10.40 2.07 12.69
CA ILE A 231 -9.50 1.16 11.99
C ILE A 231 -8.62 0.43 13.00
N GLU A 232 -8.83 -0.86 13.17
CA GLU A 232 -7.92 -1.71 13.95
C GLU A 232 -6.62 -1.92 13.17
N LEU A 233 -5.52 -1.32 13.63
CA LEU A 233 -4.21 -1.37 12.99
C LEU A 233 -3.50 -2.70 13.24
N TYR A 234 -2.67 -3.14 12.29
CA TYR A 234 -1.84 -4.32 12.47
C TYR A 234 -0.62 -3.99 13.32
N LYS A 235 -0.44 -4.77 14.41
CA LYS A 235 0.73 -4.65 15.26
C LYS A 235 2.01 -5.08 14.53
N PRO A 236 3.17 -4.49 14.82
CA PRO A 236 4.47 -4.99 14.40
C PRO A 236 4.66 -6.46 14.83
N PHE A 237 5.39 -7.21 14.02
CA PHE A 237 5.74 -8.56 14.41
C PHE A 237 6.83 -8.53 15.49
N GLN A 238 6.65 -9.32 16.51
CA GLN A 238 7.72 -9.62 17.47
C GLN A 238 8.54 -10.75 16.87
N THR A 239 9.81 -10.49 16.59
CA THR A 239 10.74 -11.46 16.01
C THR A 239 12.01 -11.50 16.82
N GLU A 240 12.59 -12.67 16.94
CA GLU A 240 13.88 -12.90 17.56
C GLU A 240 14.84 -13.49 16.53
N SER A 241 16.11 -13.04 16.56
CA SER A 241 17.15 -13.57 15.69
C SER A 241 17.79 -14.78 16.36
N VAL A 242 17.81 -15.91 15.66
CA VAL A 242 18.44 -17.14 16.12
C VAL A 242 19.63 -17.45 15.20
N SER A 243 20.84 -17.56 15.80
CA SER A 243 22.02 -18.03 15.07
C SER A 243 21.99 -19.56 14.97
N VAL A 244 22.19 -20.06 13.77
CA VAL A 244 22.27 -21.51 13.48
C VAL A 244 23.69 -21.82 13.05
N ALA A 245 24.38 -22.67 13.81
CA ALA A 245 25.81 -22.98 13.60
C ALA A 245 26.02 -24.21 12.69
N ALA A 246 24.98 -24.94 12.32
CA ALA A 246 25.04 -26.14 11.51
C ALA A 246 23.85 -26.23 10.54
N PRO A 247 23.96 -26.98 9.44
CA PRO A 247 22.84 -27.22 8.53
C PRO A 247 21.61 -27.79 9.26
N ILE A 248 20.42 -27.35 8.86
CA ILE A 248 19.16 -27.85 9.39
C ILE A 248 18.61 -28.89 8.42
N GLU A 249 18.78 -30.17 8.72
CA GLU A 249 18.31 -31.27 7.88
C GLU A 249 16.78 -31.28 7.72
N ASN A 250 16.06 -30.96 8.79
CA ASN A 250 14.60 -30.93 8.78
C ASN A 250 14.08 -29.65 9.43
N LEU A 251 13.72 -28.67 8.60
CA LEU A 251 13.27 -27.38 9.04
C LEU A 251 11.92 -27.45 9.81
N ALA A 252 11.05 -28.42 9.50
CA ALA A 252 9.78 -28.60 10.20
C ALA A 252 9.98 -29.12 11.62
N LEU A 253 10.89 -30.09 11.78
CA LEU A 253 11.26 -30.62 13.10
C LEU A 253 11.95 -29.53 13.93
N TRP A 254 12.90 -28.81 13.34
CA TRP A 254 13.62 -27.70 13.97
C TRP A 254 12.66 -26.60 14.48
N ALA A 255 11.64 -26.26 13.70
CA ALA A 255 10.60 -25.30 14.10
C ALA A 255 9.79 -25.82 15.28
N LYS A 256 9.34 -27.09 15.20
CA LYS A 256 8.54 -27.77 16.26
C LYS A 256 9.29 -27.79 17.60
N GLU A 257 10.57 -28.13 17.59
CA GLU A 257 11.42 -28.17 18.79
C GLU A 257 11.53 -26.80 19.49
N ARG A 258 11.34 -25.70 18.74
CA ARG A 258 11.34 -24.31 19.24
C ARG A 258 9.95 -23.75 19.48
N GLY A 259 8.92 -24.61 19.47
CA GLY A 259 7.54 -24.18 19.65
C GLY A 259 7.00 -23.30 18.52
N ILE A 260 7.66 -23.30 17.35
CA ILE A 260 7.29 -22.48 16.21
C ILE A 260 6.51 -23.33 15.20
N ASN A 261 5.40 -22.80 14.69
CA ASN A 261 4.69 -23.45 13.60
C ASN A 261 5.50 -23.31 12.29
N TYR A 262 5.69 -24.44 11.58
CA TYR A 262 6.42 -24.46 10.30
C TYR A 262 5.91 -23.42 9.29
N LYS A 263 4.59 -23.22 9.18
CA LYS A 263 4.00 -22.19 8.32
C LYS A 263 4.49 -20.77 8.70
N ILE A 264 4.60 -20.49 10.00
CA ILE A 264 5.12 -19.22 10.50
C ILE A 264 6.60 -19.11 10.16
N LEU A 265 7.37 -20.16 10.41
CA LEU A 265 8.79 -20.19 10.06
C LEU A 265 9.01 -19.93 8.56
N VAL A 266 8.28 -20.60 7.68
CA VAL A 266 8.38 -20.39 6.22
C VAL A 266 7.95 -18.97 5.82
N LYS A 267 6.93 -18.42 6.48
CA LYS A 267 6.50 -17.03 6.25
C LYS A 267 7.62 -16.01 6.58
N TYR A 268 8.48 -16.37 7.56
CA TYR A 268 9.64 -15.57 7.97
C TYR A 268 10.98 -16.19 7.57
N LYS A 269 10.98 -17.31 6.81
CA LYS A 269 12.15 -18.08 6.32
C LYS A 269 13.22 -17.24 5.62
N LEU A 270 12.87 -16.05 5.23
CA LEU A 270 13.73 -15.05 4.55
C LEU A 270 15.01 -14.69 5.33
N TYR A 271 15.16 -15.19 6.56
CA TYR A 271 16.30 -14.90 7.43
C TYR A 271 17.18 -16.13 7.71
N LEU A 272 16.80 -17.29 7.18
CA LEU A 272 17.58 -18.50 7.40
C LEU A 272 18.51 -18.72 6.22
N HIS A 273 19.80 -18.47 6.41
CA HIS A 273 20.83 -19.04 5.57
C HIS A 273 20.86 -20.55 5.88
N LEU A 274 20.24 -21.35 5.04
CA LEU A 274 20.44 -22.79 5.06
C LEU A 274 21.77 -23.02 4.34
N TYR A 275 22.84 -23.17 5.09
CA TYR A 275 24.06 -23.73 4.54
C TYR A 275 23.84 -25.25 4.37
N ASN A 276 23.84 -25.72 3.11
CA ASN A 276 23.98 -27.14 2.78
C ASN A 276 25.41 -27.58 3.00
#